data_af912f8272b37a8bd6a41209d8bdc65d
#
_entry.id   af912f8272b37a8bd6a41209d8bdc65d
#
_cell.length_a   1.000
_cell.length_b   1.000
_cell.length_c   1.000
_cell.angle_alpha   90.00
_cell.angle_beta   90.00
_cell.angle_gamma   90.00
#
_symmetry.space_group_name_H-M   'P 1'
#
loop_
_entity.id
_entity.type
_entity.pdbx_description
1 polymer ?
#
loop_
_entity_poly.entity_id
_entity_poly.type
_entity_poly.pdbx_seq_one_letter_code
_entity_poly.pdbx_strand_id
1 'polypeptide(L)'
;FLIGFFTYSIFRGFNLNIVQSSSKLEFEDGSFGQYFLNCLSFLVLACILLIPSIVKSRFKIYYYIPIILTIIVFIIGGFRYRLVYLVIAMATMYYLHTRKKIKPLFWILFTSLFVVFMGVMEVSRGYSNGLDLSKTEGISVKDFALSAFSETNTFLVSGRVIKNTIASGDYIYFEPLVTAFSMPIPRSLFPGKPNGDYLNKIQIDIFGTSENGAAFLNYVEAFLAFGWIGIFIHGLLIGFLAKLFWVNFLRNPENITTIASLALFNGFTYIMISRGYFSAHLIFFFYYLLIPFWLVKSINKIL
;
A
#
# COMPACT_ATOMS: atom_id res chain seq x y z
N PHE A 1 -5.61 -18.27 4.21
CA PHE A 1 -4.43 -17.41 3.93
C PHE A 1 -3.70 -17.05 5.23
N LEU A 2 -4.39 -16.55 6.26
CA LEU A 2 -3.79 -16.24 7.57
C LEU A 2 -3.07 -17.46 8.16
N ILE A 3 -3.70 -18.65 8.16
CA ILE A 3 -3.08 -19.89 8.62
C ILE A 3 -1.79 -20.17 7.84
N GLY A 4 -1.81 -20.04 6.52
CA GLY A 4 -0.62 -20.22 5.67
C GLY A 4 0.50 -19.22 6.00
N PHE A 5 0.16 -17.95 6.26
CA PHE A 5 1.12 -16.95 6.69
C PHE A 5 1.75 -17.31 8.04
N PHE A 6 0.96 -17.64 9.04
CA PHE A 6 1.48 -18.02 10.36
C PHE A 6 2.33 -19.29 10.28
N THR A 7 1.89 -20.31 9.56
CA THR A 7 2.65 -21.55 9.37
C THR A 7 4.00 -21.27 8.69
N TYR A 8 4.00 -20.52 7.58
CA TYR A 8 5.22 -20.13 6.88
C TYR A 8 6.17 -19.33 7.77
N SER A 9 5.63 -18.37 8.53
CA SER A 9 6.41 -17.55 9.45
C SER A 9 7.09 -18.39 10.54
N ILE A 10 6.37 -19.37 11.11
CA ILE A 10 6.93 -20.29 12.11
C ILE A 10 8.05 -21.14 11.50
N PHE A 11 7.86 -21.71 10.31
CA PHE A 11 8.88 -22.53 9.63
C PHE A 11 10.16 -21.75 9.30
N ARG A 12 10.04 -20.44 9.06
CA ARG A 12 11.19 -19.56 8.80
C ARG A 12 11.80 -18.98 10.07
N GLY A 13 11.39 -19.44 11.25
CA GLY A 13 11.89 -18.91 12.53
C GLY A 13 11.41 -17.49 12.83
N PHE A 14 10.33 -17.04 12.17
CA PHE A 14 9.76 -15.74 12.36
C PHE A 14 9.16 -15.63 13.75
N ASN A 15 9.61 -14.66 14.52
CA ASN A 15 9.04 -14.39 15.83
C ASN A 15 7.80 -13.52 15.67
N LEU A 16 6.63 -14.10 16.01
CA LEU A 16 5.32 -13.43 15.91
C LEU A 16 5.11 -12.35 16.99
N ASN A 17 6.16 -11.94 17.68
CA ASN A 17 6.06 -10.87 18.65
C ASN A 17 5.73 -9.56 17.94
N ILE A 18 4.66 -8.90 18.39
CA ILE A 18 4.30 -7.54 17.94
C ILE A 18 5.40 -6.55 18.35
N VAL A 19 6.04 -6.82 19.48
CA VAL A 19 7.19 -6.09 19.99
C VAL A 19 8.47 -6.66 19.38
N GLN A 20 9.44 -5.81 19.15
CA GLN A 20 10.70 -6.06 18.45
C GLN A 20 11.25 -7.47 18.70
N SER A 21 11.52 -8.16 17.60
CA SER A 21 12.16 -9.46 17.56
C SER A 21 13.56 -9.29 16.96
N SER A 22 14.50 -10.06 17.45
CA SER A 22 15.89 -10.09 16.94
C SER A 22 16.03 -10.73 15.54
N SER A 23 14.98 -11.38 15.04
CA SER A 23 14.98 -12.02 13.74
C SER A 23 14.43 -11.06 12.65
N LYS A 24 15.25 -10.74 11.68
CA LYS A 24 14.81 -10.02 10.47
C LYS A 24 14.13 -10.98 9.50
N LEU A 25 12.97 -10.57 8.95
CA LEU A 25 12.44 -11.19 7.73
C LEU A 25 13.29 -10.74 6.54
N GLU A 26 14.46 -11.29 6.39
CA GLU A 26 15.27 -11.10 5.18
C GLU A 26 14.75 -12.09 4.14
N PHE A 27 14.00 -11.58 3.18
CA PHE A 27 13.73 -12.31 1.95
C PHE A 27 14.78 -11.85 0.93
N GLU A 28 15.58 -12.79 0.44
CA GLU A 28 16.43 -12.53 -0.71
C GLU A 28 15.59 -12.01 -1.87
N ASP A 29 16.08 -10.95 -2.53
CA ASP A 29 15.39 -10.36 -3.69
C ASP A 29 15.11 -11.43 -4.76
N GLY A 30 13.81 -11.54 -5.12
CA GLY A 30 13.34 -12.53 -6.08
C GLY A 30 13.03 -13.92 -5.51
N SER A 31 13.07 -14.08 -4.18
CA SER A 31 12.62 -15.31 -3.53
C SER A 31 11.08 -15.43 -3.56
N PHE A 32 10.58 -16.68 -3.48
CA PHE A 32 9.13 -16.94 -3.34
C PHE A 32 8.51 -16.20 -2.14
N GLY A 33 9.30 -15.89 -1.11
CA GLY A 33 8.87 -15.13 0.04
C GLY A 33 8.33 -13.74 -0.29
N GLN A 34 8.94 -13.03 -1.24
CA GLN A 34 8.48 -11.72 -1.69
C GLN A 34 7.08 -11.78 -2.34
N TYR A 35 6.84 -12.77 -3.19
CA TYR A 35 5.52 -12.96 -3.81
C TYR A 35 4.47 -13.31 -2.75
N PHE A 36 4.83 -14.12 -1.76
CA PHE A 36 3.97 -14.46 -0.64
C PHE A 36 3.58 -13.23 0.19
N LEU A 37 4.54 -12.34 0.49
CA LEU A 37 4.27 -11.07 1.18
C LEU A 37 3.30 -10.18 0.40
N ASN A 38 3.39 -10.16 -0.93
CA ASN A 38 2.44 -9.41 -1.75
C ASN A 38 1.03 -9.99 -1.68
N CYS A 39 0.89 -11.31 -1.55
CA CYS A 39 -0.40 -11.97 -1.37
C CYS A 39 -1.10 -11.61 -0.04
N LEU A 40 -0.40 -11.04 0.96
CA LEU A 40 -1.05 -10.50 2.17
C LEU A 40 -2.10 -9.42 1.85
N SER A 41 -1.99 -8.78 0.69
CA SER A 41 -2.99 -7.81 0.22
C SER A 41 -4.37 -8.41 -0.02
N PHE A 42 -4.47 -9.73 -0.25
CA PHE A 42 -5.76 -10.43 -0.37
C PHE A 42 -6.56 -10.44 0.93
N LEU A 43 -5.90 -10.20 2.07
CA LEU A 43 -6.58 -10.03 3.35
C LEU A 43 -7.49 -8.80 3.35
N VAL A 44 -7.14 -7.76 2.60
CA VAL A 44 -7.99 -6.57 2.43
C VAL A 44 -9.29 -6.95 1.73
N LEU A 45 -9.21 -7.74 0.65
CA LEU A 45 -10.40 -8.26 -0.02
C LEU A 45 -11.28 -9.08 0.94
N ALA A 46 -10.68 -9.98 1.70
CA ALA A 46 -11.41 -10.79 2.68
C ALA A 46 -12.15 -9.90 3.70
N CYS A 47 -11.47 -8.87 4.24
CA CYS A 47 -12.06 -7.94 5.20
C CYS A 47 -13.24 -7.14 4.61
N ILE A 48 -13.12 -6.63 3.38
CA ILE A 48 -14.20 -5.85 2.77
C ILE A 48 -15.43 -6.72 2.46
N LEU A 49 -15.25 -7.98 2.07
CA LEU A 49 -16.33 -8.91 1.82
C LEU A 49 -17.08 -9.35 3.10
N LEU A 50 -16.49 -9.15 4.29
CA LEU A 50 -17.17 -9.36 5.57
C LEU A 50 -18.12 -8.21 5.93
N ILE A 51 -17.94 -7.01 5.38
CA ILE A 51 -18.75 -5.83 5.74
C ILE A 51 -20.26 -6.05 5.57
N PRO A 52 -20.78 -6.60 4.46
CA PRO A 52 -22.21 -6.88 4.33
C PRO A 52 -22.74 -7.81 5.43
N SER A 53 -21.97 -8.83 5.81
CA SER A 53 -22.35 -9.77 6.87
C SER A 53 -22.34 -9.10 8.25
N ILE A 54 -21.38 -8.24 8.52
CA ILE A 54 -21.29 -7.45 9.76
C ILE A 54 -22.50 -6.52 9.87
N VAL A 55 -22.85 -5.83 8.79
CA VAL A 55 -23.99 -4.91 8.77
C VAL A 55 -25.32 -5.64 9.00
N LYS A 56 -25.49 -6.83 8.41
CA LYS A 56 -26.73 -7.63 8.50
C LYS A 56 -26.89 -8.33 9.86
N SER A 57 -25.82 -8.80 10.47
CA SER A 57 -25.87 -9.75 11.60
C SER A 57 -25.82 -9.13 13.00
N ARG A 58 -25.74 -7.86 13.12
CA ARG A 58 -25.68 -6.95 14.28
C ARG A 58 -24.67 -7.25 15.40
N PHE A 59 -24.19 -8.48 15.69
CA PHE A 59 -23.27 -8.74 16.84
C PHE A 59 -22.54 -10.08 16.80
N LYS A 60 -22.17 -10.57 15.62
CA LYS A 60 -21.39 -11.81 15.58
C LYS A 60 -19.90 -11.48 15.61
N ILE A 61 -19.32 -11.49 16.81
CA ILE A 61 -17.91 -11.17 17.11
C ILE A 61 -16.91 -11.89 16.20
N TYR A 62 -17.25 -13.09 15.74
CA TYR A 62 -16.39 -13.87 14.87
C TYR A 62 -16.11 -13.22 13.50
N TYR A 63 -16.95 -12.28 13.03
CA TYR A 63 -16.67 -11.52 11.81
C TYR A 63 -15.56 -10.47 11.99
N TYR A 64 -15.33 -10.01 13.23
CA TYR A 64 -14.28 -9.05 13.53
C TYR A 64 -12.91 -9.72 13.71
N ILE A 65 -12.86 -11.03 14.04
CA ILE A 65 -11.60 -11.75 14.26
C ILE A 65 -10.68 -11.69 13.04
N PRO A 66 -11.12 -11.98 11.78
CA PRO A 66 -10.24 -11.85 10.61
C PRO A 66 -9.75 -10.43 10.38
N ILE A 67 -10.57 -9.42 10.68
CA ILE A 67 -10.18 -8.01 10.53
C ILE A 67 -9.07 -7.66 11.54
N ILE A 68 -9.25 -8.03 12.80
CA ILE A 68 -8.27 -7.79 13.86
C ILE A 68 -6.95 -8.52 13.53
N LEU A 69 -7.02 -9.80 13.12
CA LEU A 69 -5.84 -10.56 12.74
C LEU A 69 -5.13 -9.94 11.53
N THR A 70 -5.87 -9.41 10.55
CA THR A 70 -5.29 -8.69 9.41
C THR A 70 -4.55 -7.42 9.86
N ILE A 71 -5.15 -6.65 10.76
CA ILE A 71 -4.52 -5.45 11.33
C ILE A 71 -3.22 -5.84 12.05
N ILE A 72 -3.25 -6.88 12.89
CA ILE A 72 -2.08 -7.38 13.62
C ILE A 72 -0.97 -7.79 12.65
N VAL A 73 -1.29 -8.55 11.60
CA VAL A 73 -0.31 -8.97 10.58
C VAL A 73 0.32 -7.75 9.90
N PHE A 74 -0.46 -6.72 9.57
CA PHE A 74 0.07 -5.52 8.95
C PHE A 74 0.92 -4.68 9.90
N ILE A 75 0.60 -4.67 11.20
CA ILE A 75 1.40 -4.01 12.25
C ILE A 75 2.74 -4.74 12.41
N ILE A 76 2.74 -6.07 12.58
CA ILE A 76 3.97 -6.88 12.71
C ILE A 76 4.89 -6.67 11.51
N GLY A 77 4.32 -6.64 10.30
CA GLY A 77 5.08 -6.41 9.08
C GLY A 77 5.55 -4.96 8.87
N GLY A 78 5.13 -4.00 9.72
CA GLY A 78 5.46 -2.58 9.55
C GLY A 78 4.82 -1.92 8.32
N PHE A 79 3.75 -2.51 7.78
CA PHE A 79 3.13 -2.11 6.51
C PHE A 79 2.08 -1.01 6.68
N ARG A 80 2.46 0.20 7.01
CA ARG A 80 1.54 1.34 7.20
C ARG A 80 0.61 1.57 6.01
N TYR A 81 1.16 1.57 4.79
CA TYR A 81 0.36 1.79 3.59
C TYR A 81 -0.73 0.74 3.37
N ARG A 82 -0.52 -0.51 3.83
CA ARG A 82 -1.56 -1.56 3.78
C ARG A 82 -2.67 -1.31 4.78
N LEU A 83 -2.36 -0.73 5.93
CA LEU A 83 -3.38 -0.31 6.91
C LEU A 83 -4.25 0.83 6.36
N VAL A 84 -3.63 1.85 5.74
CA VAL A 84 -4.38 2.93 5.09
C VAL A 84 -5.25 2.37 3.96
N TYR A 85 -4.69 1.48 3.14
CA TYR A 85 -5.43 0.78 2.08
C TYR A 85 -6.65 0.04 2.65
N LEU A 86 -6.47 -0.75 3.71
CA LEU A 86 -7.54 -1.47 4.39
C LEU A 86 -8.64 -0.52 4.88
N VAL A 87 -8.25 0.55 5.58
CA VAL A 87 -9.19 1.53 6.15
C VAL A 87 -10.01 2.21 5.06
N ILE A 88 -9.37 2.70 4.00
CA ILE A 88 -10.07 3.37 2.88
C ILE A 88 -11.02 2.38 2.18
N ALA A 89 -10.56 1.15 1.90
CA ALA A 89 -11.37 0.14 1.24
C ALA A 89 -12.58 -0.27 2.10
N MET A 90 -12.39 -0.50 3.41
CA MET A 90 -13.49 -0.82 4.34
C MET A 90 -14.49 0.34 4.48
N ALA A 91 -14.02 1.58 4.62
CA ALA A 91 -14.86 2.75 4.70
C ALA A 91 -15.70 2.95 3.43
N THR A 92 -15.07 2.80 2.26
CA THR A 92 -15.76 2.86 0.96
C THR A 92 -16.82 1.77 0.85
N MET A 93 -16.46 0.52 1.17
CA MET A 93 -17.39 -0.62 1.12
C MET A 93 -18.59 -0.40 2.06
N TYR A 94 -18.33 0.01 3.31
CA TYR A 94 -19.37 0.30 4.29
C TYR A 94 -20.31 1.41 3.80
N TYR A 95 -19.78 2.54 3.35
CA TYR A 95 -20.55 3.67 2.89
C TYR A 95 -21.41 3.32 1.67
N LEU A 96 -20.84 2.69 0.66
CA LEU A 96 -21.57 2.36 -0.57
C LEU A 96 -22.60 1.25 -0.35
N HIS A 97 -22.31 0.28 0.53
CA HIS A 97 -23.25 -0.80 0.84
C HIS A 97 -24.43 -0.33 1.71
N THR A 98 -24.16 0.47 2.75
CA THR A 98 -25.20 0.90 3.68
C THR A 98 -25.95 2.15 3.26
N ARG A 99 -25.34 2.98 2.38
CA ARG A 99 -25.84 4.31 2.01
C ARG A 99 -26.04 5.25 3.20
N LYS A 100 -25.53 4.89 4.38
CA LYS A 100 -25.66 5.69 5.60
C LYS A 100 -24.51 6.68 5.70
N LYS A 101 -24.87 7.96 5.93
CA LYS A 101 -23.88 8.99 6.21
C LYS A 101 -23.29 8.76 7.60
N ILE A 102 -21.98 8.63 7.69
CA ILE A 102 -21.27 8.56 8.96
C ILE A 102 -21.20 9.97 9.56
N LYS A 103 -21.48 10.08 10.86
CA LYS A 103 -21.45 11.38 11.55
C LYS A 103 -20.06 12.03 11.42
N PRO A 104 -19.98 13.34 11.09
CA PRO A 104 -18.68 14.02 10.93
C PRO A 104 -17.77 13.90 12.18
N LEU A 105 -18.37 13.98 13.36
CA LEU A 105 -17.64 13.82 14.63
C LEU A 105 -16.90 12.47 14.71
N PHE A 106 -17.53 11.38 14.25
CA PHE A 106 -16.89 10.07 14.20
C PHE A 106 -15.66 10.09 13.29
N TRP A 107 -15.77 10.72 12.12
CA TRP A 107 -14.64 10.87 11.20
C TRP A 107 -13.49 11.67 11.80
N ILE A 108 -13.79 12.78 12.47
CA ILE A 108 -12.79 13.60 13.13
C ILE A 108 -12.05 12.79 14.19
N LEU A 109 -12.77 12.14 15.11
CA LEU A 109 -12.19 11.32 16.17
C LEU A 109 -11.38 10.15 15.62
N PHE A 110 -11.95 9.43 14.64
CA PHE A 110 -11.29 8.31 13.99
C PHE A 110 -9.99 8.74 13.29
N THR A 111 -10.04 9.82 12.50
CA THR A 111 -8.87 10.33 11.78
C THR A 111 -7.80 10.81 12.75
N SER A 112 -8.18 11.53 13.83
CA SER A 112 -7.23 11.98 14.85
C SER A 112 -6.52 10.81 15.54
N LEU A 113 -7.28 9.79 15.96
CA LEU A 113 -6.71 8.59 16.56
C LEU A 113 -5.82 7.83 15.57
N PHE A 114 -6.26 7.73 14.32
CA PHE A 114 -5.52 7.05 13.27
C PHE A 114 -4.20 7.77 12.94
N VAL A 115 -4.18 9.10 12.90
CA VAL A 115 -2.95 9.90 12.72
C VAL A 115 -1.97 9.63 13.85
N VAL A 116 -2.40 9.67 15.12
CA VAL A 116 -1.54 9.36 16.26
C VAL A 116 -1.00 7.93 16.16
N PHE A 117 -1.85 6.95 15.85
CA PHE A 117 -1.44 5.56 15.66
C PHE A 117 -0.40 5.40 14.54
N MET A 118 -0.59 6.09 13.40
CA MET A 118 0.38 6.07 12.30
C MET A 118 1.71 6.72 12.71
N GLY A 119 1.68 7.74 13.56
CA GLY A 119 2.88 8.34 14.14
C GLY A 119 3.64 7.41 15.07
N VAL A 120 2.92 6.69 15.94
CA VAL A 120 3.52 5.64 16.78
C VAL A 120 4.18 4.58 15.92
N MET A 121 3.50 4.10 14.88
CA MET A 121 4.06 3.14 13.94
C MET A 121 5.28 3.68 13.18
N GLU A 122 5.34 4.99 12.89
CA GLU A 122 6.51 5.59 12.24
C GLU A 122 7.73 5.56 13.14
N VAL A 123 7.57 5.97 14.38
CA VAL A 123 8.68 6.05 15.35
C VAL A 123 9.14 4.67 15.79
N SER A 124 8.18 3.76 16.08
CA SER A 124 8.46 2.46 16.69
C SER A 124 8.79 1.35 15.69
N ARG A 125 8.63 1.58 14.39
CA ARG A 125 8.83 0.51 13.41
C ARG A 125 10.29 0.05 13.34
N GLY A 126 10.47 -1.26 13.49
CA GLY A 126 11.61 -1.95 12.90
C GLY A 126 11.10 -2.71 11.67
N TYR A 127 11.56 -2.38 10.44
CA TYR A 127 11.10 -3.08 9.25
C TYR A 127 11.17 -4.59 9.44
N SER A 128 10.00 -5.27 9.34
CA SER A 128 9.84 -6.72 9.54
C SER A 128 10.17 -7.27 10.95
N ASN A 129 10.42 -6.42 11.93
CA ASN A 129 10.81 -6.82 13.29
C ASN A 129 9.76 -6.46 14.36
N GLY A 130 8.54 -6.11 13.97
CA GLY A 130 7.52 -5.61 14.89
C GLY A 130 7.76 -4.15 15.30
N LEU A 131 7.21 -3.77 16.46
CA LEU A 131 7.30 -2.41 17.00
C LEU A 131 8.36 -2.37 18.11
N ASP A 132 9.30 -1.46 17.99
CA ASP A 132 10.28 -1.14 19.02
C ASP A 132 9.72 -0.07 19.95
N LEU A 133 9.09 -0.50 21.02
CA LEU A 133 8.44 0.41 21.97
C LEU A 133 9.45 1.25 22.76
N SER A 134 10.72 0.85 22.87
CA SER A 134 11.75 1.66 23.55
C SER A 134 11.97 3.00 22.86
N LYS A 135 11.77 3.06 21.56
CA LYS A 135 11.85 4.31 20.77
C LYS A 135 10.70 5.27 21.03
N THR A 136 9.65 4.83 21.71
CA THR A 136 8.48 5.67 22.03
C THR A 136 8.59 6.33 23.39
N GLU A 137 9.57 5.94 24.21
CA GLU A 137 9.78 6.49 25.54
C GLU A 137 10.14 7.99 25.48
N GLY A 138 9.45 8.81 26.26
CA GLY A 138 9.66 10.25 26.32
C GLY A 138 9.07 11.06 25.17
N ILE A 139 8.44 10.44 24.18
CA ILE A 139 7.82 11.13 23.06
C ILE A 139 6.40 11.57 23.42
N SER A 140 6.07 12.84 23.17
CA SER A 140 4.74 13.37 23.43
C SER A 140 3.73 12.95 22.35
N VAL A 141 2.43 12.99 22.65
CA VAL A 141 1.35 12.73 21.67
C VAL A 141 1.44 13.70 20.48
N LYS A 142 1.86 14.94 20.74
CA LYS A 142 2.10 15.94 19.69
C LYS A 142 3.20 15.51 18.73
N ASP A 143 4.30 14.97 19.26
CA ASP A 143 5.43 14.52 18.43
C ASP A 143 5.06 13.28 17.61
N PHE A 144 4.24 12.37 18.14
CA PHE A 144 3.66 11.27 17.35
C PHE A 144 2.76 11.79 16.22
N ALA A 145 1.92 12.78 16.50
CA ALA A 145 1.09 13.38 15.44
C ALA A 145 1.96 14.05 14.38
N LEU A 146 3.02 14.75 14.78
CA LEU A 146 3.97 15.36 13.85
C LEU A 146 4.76 14.32 13.05
N SER A 147 5.19 13.22 13.66
CA SER A 147 5.89 12.13 12.94
C SER A 147 5.00 11.41 11.94
N ALA A 148 3.68 11.35 12.17
CA ALA A 148 2.74 10.84 11.15
C ALA A 148 2.76 11.69 9.87
N PHE A 149 3.07 12.98 9.99
CA PHE A 149 3.23 13.88 8.85
C PHE A 149 4.67 13.92 8.29
N SER A 150 5.59 13.10 8.78
CA SER A 150 6.95 12.99 8.22
C SER A 150 6.93 12.61 6.73
N GLU A 151 5.90 11.92 6.29
CA GLU A 151 5.67 11.65 4.86
C GLU A 151 5.39 12.93 4.03
N THR A 152 5.11 14.08 4.65
CA THR A 152 5.04 15.34 3.91
C THR A 152 6.40 15.72 3.32
N ASN A 153 7.50 15.19 3.85
CA ASN A 153 8.81 15.32 3.24
C ASN A 153 8.84 14.77 1.80
N THR A 154 7.93 13.83 1.45
CA THR A 154 7.79 13.35 0.07
C THR A 154 7.50 14.47 -0.93
N PHE A 155 6.77 15.53 -0.53
CA PHE A 155 6.55 16.71 -1.37
C PHE A 155 7.83 17.50 -1.59
N LEU A 156 8.62 17.71 -0.53
CA LEU A 156 9.89 18.42 -0.63
C LEU A 156 10.90 17.64 -1.46
N VAL A 157 10.98 16.33 -1.25
CA VAL A 157 11.80 15.42 -2.04
C VAL A 157 11.35 15.46 -3.51
N SER A 158 10.06 15.38 -3.77
CA SER A 158 9.48 15.48 -5.11
C SER A 158 9.90 16.77 -5.82
N GLY A 159 9.80 17.91 -5.13
CA GLY A 159 10.22 19.19 -5.66
C GLY A 159 11.73 19.25 -5.95
N ARG A 160 12.57 18.67 -5.10
CA ARG A 160 14.03 18.58 -5.33
C ARG A 160 14.36 17.71 -6.53
N VAL A 161 13.72 16.54 -6.66
CA VAL A 161 13.91 15.65 -7.82
C VAL A 161 13.58 16.37 -9.12
N ILE A 162 12.41 17.01 -9.20
CA ILE A 162 12.00 17.76 -10.40
C ILE A 162 13.01 18.88 -10.71
N LYS A 163 13.40 19.67 -9.69
CA LYS A 163 14.36 20.77 -9.87
C LYS A 163 15.71 20.26 -10.38
N ASN A 164 16.23 19.18 -9.81
CA ASN A 164 17.50 18.59 -10.26
C ASN A 164 17.42 18.08 -11.69
N THR A 165 16.34 17.38 -12.05
CA THR A 165 16.12 16.86 -13.40
C THR A 165 16.04 17.98 -14.45
N ILE A 166 15.37 19.10 -14.10
CA ILE A 166 15.32 20.26 -14.99
C ILE A 166 16.72 20.86 -15.17
N ALA A 167 17.51 20.93 -14.10
CA ALA A 167 18.84 21.51 -14.13
C ALA A 167 19.87 20.66 -14.87
N SER A 168 19.81 19.31 -14.70
CA SER A 168 20.73 18.38 -15.33
C SER A 168 20.32 17.98 -16.76
N GLY A 169 19.03 18.01 -17.06
CA GLY A 169 18.48 17.47 -18.31
C GLY A 169 18.45 15.92 -18.36
N ASP A 170 18.75 15.25 -17.23
CA ASP A 170 18.85 13.79 -17.16
C ASP A 170 17.45 13.16 -16.99
N TYR A 171 16.84 12.75 -18.10
CA TYR A 171 15.59 12.01 -18.11
C TYR A 171 15.84 10.51 -18.20
N ILE A 172 15.04 9.72 -17.47
CA ILE A 172 15.17 8.25 -17.43
C ILE A 172 14.32 7.53 -18.49
N TYR A 173 13.50 8.28 -19.22
CA TYR A 173 12.65 7.81 -20.33
C TYR A 173 11.90 6.51 -20.01
N PHE A 174 12.17 5.43 -20.71
CA PHE A 174 11.48 4.14 -20.59
C PHE A 174 12.02 3.23 -19.49
N GLU A 175 13.05 3.63 -18.75
CA GLU A 175 13.68 2.79 -17.72
C GLU A 175 12.69 2.30 -16.64
N PRO A 176 11.75 3.13 -16.12
CA PRO A 176 10.74 2.67 -15.19
C PRO A 176 9.83 1.58 -15.77
N LEU A 177 9.48 1.70 -17.06
CA LEU A 177 8.65 0.71 -17.75
C LEU A 177 9.40 -0.61 -17.94
N VAL A 178 10.65 -0.55 -18.43
CA VAL A 178 11.49 -1.74 -18.61
C VAL A 178 11.69 -2.46 -17.27
N THR A 179 11.98 -1.71 -16.22
CA THR A 179 12.11 -2.25 -14.86
C THR A 179 10.80 -2.88 -14.40
N ALA A 180 9.66 -2.21 -14.59
CA ALA A 180 8.35 -2.70 -14.19
C ALA A 180 7.98 -4.03 -14.87
N PHE A 181 8.16 -4.14 -16.19
CA PHE A 181 7.83 -5.36 -16.92
C PHE A 181 8.84 -6.50 -16.68
N SER A 182 10.10 -6.19 -16.40
CA SER A 182 11.11 -7.19 -16.07
C SER A 182 11.01 -7.69 -14.62
N MET A 183 10.47 -6.89 -13.70
CA MET A 183 10.43 -7.17 -12.28
C MET A 183 9.75 -8.50 -11.90
N PRO A 184 8.62 -8.90 -12.51
CA PRO A 184 7.99 -10.19 -12.24
C PRO A 184 8.81 -11.40 -12.68
N ILE A 185 9.80 -11.22 -13.56
CA ILE A 185 10.61 -12.32 -14.09
C ILE A 185 11.69 -12.67 -13.08
N PRO A 186 11.80 -13.93 -12.63
CA PRO A 186 12.88 -14.35 -11.74
C PRO A 186 14.27 -14.09 -12.34
N ARG A 187 15.26 -13.70 -11.51
CA ARG A 187 16.64 -13.48 -11.97
C ARG A 187 17.29 -14.73 -12.55
N SER A 188 16.87 -15.92 -12.13
CA SER A 188 17.31 -17.19 -12.72
C SER A 188 16.96 -17.32 -14.19
N LEU A 189 15.86 -16.67 -14.63
CA LEU A 189 15.42 -16.66 -16.05
C LEU A 189 15.92 -15.42 -16.81
N PHE A 190 16.15 -14.32 -16.11
CA PHE A 190 16.66 -13.08 -16.69
C PHE A 190 17.75 -12.46 -15.81
N PRO A 191 19.00 -12.98 -15.88
CA PRO A 191 20.13 -12.50 -15.05
C PRO A 191 20.47 -11.02 -15.24
N GLY A 192 20.35 -10.52 -16.46
CA GLY A 192 20.60 -9.11 -16.85
C GLY A 192 19.45 -8.14 -16.57
N LYS A 193 18.46 -8.53 -15.80
CA LYS A 193 17.31 -7.68 -15.49
C LYS A 193 17.72 -6.42 -14.73
N PRO A 194 17.17 -5.22 -15.10
CA PRO A 194 17.44 -3.97 -14.40
C PRO A 194 17.17 -4.07 -12.90
N ASN A 195 18.03 -3.46 -12.08
CA ASN A 195 17.90 -3.45 -10.62
C ASN A 195 17.04 -2.29 -10.09
N GLY A 196 16.56 -1.39 -10.96
CA GLY A 196 15.96 -0.14 -10.52
C GLY A 196 16.99 0.88 -10.02
N ASP A 197 18.23 0.79 -10.51
CA ASP A 197 19.37 1.60 -10.06
C ASP A 197 19.15 3.10 -10.23
N TYR A 198 18.24 3.51 -11.13
CA TYR A 198 17.83 4.91 -11.28
C TYR A 198 17.28 5.51 -9.99
N LEU A 199 16.60 4.72 -9.13
CA LEU A 199 16.12 5.19 -7.83
C LEU A 199 17.26 5.45 -6.86
N ASN A 200 18.24 4.54 -6.81
CA ASN A 200 19.43 4.69 -5.98
C ASN A 200 20.25 5.90 -6.45
N LYS A 201 20.43 6.08 -7.76
CA LYS A 201 21.10 7.26 -8.32
C LYS A 201 20.40 8.54 -7.87
N ILE A 202 19.09 8.64 -8.01
CA ILE A 202 18.30 9.81 -7.56
C ILE A 202 18.47 10.06 -6.06
N GLN A 203 18.47 9.00 -5.23
CA GLN A 203 18.66 9.14 -3.79
C GLN A 203 20.07 9.66 -3.46
N ILE A 204 21.10 9.13 -4.11
CA ILE A 204 22.48 9.58 -3.93
C ILE A 204 22.62 11.04 -4.35
N ASP A 205 22.08 11.43 -5.50
CA ASP A 205 22.15 12.79 -6.04
C ASP A 205 21.48 13.84 -5.13
N ILE A 206 20.40 13.44 -4.41
CA ILE A 206 19.63 14.36 -3.57
C ILE A 206 20.10 14.36 -2.12
N PHE A 207 20.49 13.19 -1.58
CA PHE A 207 20.78 13.01 -0.15
C PHE A 207 22.24 12.66 0.14
N GLY A 208 23.06 12.42 -0.88
CA GLY A 208 24.45 11.97 -0.73
C GLY A 208 24.58 10.52 -0.26
N THR A 209 23.49 9.80 -0.03
CA THR A 209 23.49 8.40 0.42
C THR A 209 22.30 7.63 -0.16
N SER A 210 22.48 6.33 -0.40
CA SER A 210 21.42 5.41 -0.83
C SER A 210 20.58 4.87 0.34
N GLU A 211 20.97 5.15 1.60
CA GLU A 211 20.37 4.52 2.78
C GLU A 211 19.08 5.20 3.27
N ASN A 212 18.80 6.42 2.83
CA ASN A 212 17.71 7.22 3.40
C ASN A 212 16.29 6.82 2.95
N GLY A 213 16.14 5.87 2.01
CA GLY A 213 14.84 5.34 1.60
C GLY A 213 13.76 6.41 1.30
N ALA A 214 14.20 7.61 0.90
CA ALA A 214 13.31 8.75 0.75
C ALA A 214 12.34 8.52 -0.40
N ALA A 215 11.06 8.46 -0.05
CA ALA A 215 9.99 8.32 -1.02
C ALA A 215 9.69 9.68 -1.68
N PHE A 216 9.31 9.66 -2.94
CA PHE A 216 8.71 10.79 -3.65
C PHE A 216 7.34 10.39 -4.21
N LEU A 217 6.55 11.35 -4.65
CA LEU A 217 5.20 11.12 -5.16
C LEU A 217 5.27 10.54 -6.59
N ASN A 218 4.27 9.76 -6.97
CA ASN A 218 4.27 9.00 -8.22
C ASN A 218 4.38 9.87 -9.49
N TYR A 219 3.82 11.10 -9.49
CA TYR A 219 3.93 11.99 -10.63
C TYR A 219 5.37 12.40 -10.94
N VAL A 220 6.27 12.33 -9.94
CA VAL A 220 7.68 12.65 -10.12
C VAL A 220 8.38 11.66 -11.03
N GLU A 221 8.08 10.37 -10.89
CA GLU A 221 8.64 9.35 -11.76
C GLU A 221 8.15 9.51 -13.20
N ALA A 222 6.89 9.87 -13.38
CA ALA A 222 6.37 10.23 -14.69
C ALA A 222 7.07 11.47 -15.27
N PHE A 223 7.41 12.44 -14.42
CA PHE A 223 8.23 13.60 -14.81
C PHE A 223 9.65 13.19 -15.19
N LEU A 224 10.29 12.35 -14.39
CA LEU A 224 11.63 11.81 -14.69
C LEU A 224 11.67 11.09 -16.04
N ALA A 225 10.57 10.38 -16.37
CA ALA A 225 10.48 9.66 -17.63
C ALA A 225 10.34 10.61 -18.85
N PHE A 226 9.36 11.52 -18.82
CA PHE A 226 8.98 12.30 -20.00
C PHE A 226 8.66 13.79 -19.69
N GLY A 227 9.15 14.32 -18.59
CA GLY A 227 8.88 15.70 -18.17
C GLY A 227 7.39 15.95 -17.92
N TRP A 228 6.92 17.14 -18.23
CA TRP A 228 5.53 17.53 -18.04
C TRP A 228 4.51 16.68 -18.83
N ILE A 229 4.92 16.20 -20.01
CA ILE A 229 4.09 15.29 -20.83
C ILE A 229 3.86 13.98 -20.07
N GLY A 230 4.89 13.47 -19.40
CA GLY A 230 4.78 12.26 -18.56
C GLY A 230 3.74 12.42 -17.45
N ILE A 231 3.75 13.55 -16.73
CA ILE A 231 2.74 13.84 -15.71
C ILE A 231 1.33 13.85 -16.31
N PHE A 232 1.16 14.51 -17.46
CA PHE A 232 -0.13 14.60 -18.14
C PHE A 232 -0.67 13.21 -18.53
N ILE A 233 0.16 12.39 -19.18
CA ILE A 233 -0.20 11.01 -19.57
C ILE A 233 -0.53 10.17 -18.34
N HIS A 234 0.27 10.28 -17.29
CA HIS A 234 0.04 9.55 -16.05
C HIS A 234 -1.29 9.93 -15.39
N GLY A 235 -1.61 11.23 -15.33
CA GLY A 235 -2.88 11.73 -14.85
C GLY A 235 -4.08 11.20 -15.65
N LEU A 236 -3.97 11.19 -16.99
CA LEU A 236 -4.98 10.61 -17.86
C LEU A 236 -5.20 9.12 -17.60
N LEU A 237 -4.14 8.34 -17.41
CA LEU A 237 -4.24 6.91 -17.12
C LEU A 237 -4.95 6.66 -15.80
N ILE A 238 -4.60 7.38 -14.73
CA ILE A 238 -5.28 7.27 -13.44
C ILE A 238 -6.75 7.66 -13.56
N GLY A 239 -7.04 8.78 -14.23
CA GLY A 239 -8.42 9.25 -14.45
C GLY A 239 -9.25 8.27 -15.27
N PHE A 240 -8.64 7.64 -16.28
CA PHE A 240 -9.28 6.59 -17.07
C PHE A 240 -9.62 5.35 -16.22
N LEU A 241 -8.68 4.87 -15.42
CA LEU A 241 -8.92 3.76 -14.50
C LEU A 241 -10.03 4.10 -13.49
N ALA A 242 -10.00 5.29 -12.90
CA ALA A 242 -11.04 5.75 -11.98
C ALA A 242 -12.42 5.74 -12.64
N LYS A 243 -12.52 6.24 -13.89
CA LYS A 243 -13.74 6.22 -14.67
C LYS A 243 -14.24 4.79 -14.92
N LEU A 244 -13.34 3.85 -15.25
CA LEU A 244 -13.74 2.45 -15.48
C LEU A 244 -14.39 1.82 -14.24
N PHE A 245 -13.78 1.95 -13.06
CA PHE A 245 -14.35 1.42 -11.82
C PHE A 245 -15.64 2.14 -11.42
N TRP A 246 -15.69 3.45 -11.60
CA TRP A 246 -16.88 4.25 -11.31
C TRP A 246 -18.06 3.89 -12.21
N VAL A 247 -17.86 3.82 -13.52
CA VAL A 247 -18.92 3.45 -14.47
C VAL A 247 -19.40 2.02 -14.23
N ASN A 248 -18.49 1.09 -13.93
CA ASN A 248 -18.85 -0.28 -13.59
C ASN A 248 -19.75 -0.33 -12.34
N PHE A 249 -19.43 0.46 -11.30
CA PHE A 249 -20.27 0.61 -10.11
C PHE A 249 -21.64 1.22 -10.45
N LEU A 250 -21.70 2.30 -11.25
CA LEU A 250 -22.97 2.96 -11.61
C LEU A 250 -23.91 2.03 -12.38
N ARG A 251 -23.39 1.10 -13.18
CA ARG A 251 -24.20 0.13 -13.92
C ARG A 251 -24.93 -0.87 -13.00
N ASN A 252 -24.31 -1.24 -11.87
CA ASN A 252 -24.86 -2.21 -10.94
C ASN A 252 -24.52 -1.82 -9.48
N PRO A 253 -25.15 -0.73 -8.94
CA PRO A 253 -24.78 -0.14 -7.66
C PRO A 253 -25.18 -0.99 -6.44
N GLU A 254 -26.04 -1.97 -6.59
CA GLU A 254 -26.44 -2.94 -5.55
C GLU A 254 -25.56 -4.20 -5.52
N ASN A 255 -24.78 -4.43 -6.55
CA ASN A 255 -23.95 -5.63 -6.65
C ASN A 255 -22.71 -5.50 -5.78
N ILE A 256 -22.54 -6.44 -4.84
CA ILE A 256 -21.41 -6.49 -3.90
C ILE A 256 -20.08 -6.50 -4.64
N THR A 257 -19.98 -7.18 -5.79
CA THR A 257 -18.77 -7.26 -6.60
C THR A 257 -18.34 -5.88 -7.12
N THR A 258 -19.29 -5.07 -7.62
CA THR A 258 -18.97 -3.73 -8.15
C THR A 258 -18.59 -2.77 -7.03
N ILE A 259 -19.29 -2.87 -5.88
CA ILE A 259 -18.96 -2.08 -4.67
C ILE A 259 -17.56 -2.46 -4.17
N ALA A 260 -17.26 -3.76 -4.02
CA ALA A 260 -15.97 -4.25 -3.56
C ALA A 260 -14.84 -3.84 -4.50
N SER A 261 -15.07 -3.92 -5.82
CA SER A 261 -14.08 -3.50 -6.82
C SER A 261 -13.75 -2.00 -6.72
N LEU A 262 -14.77 -1.15 -6.56
CA LEU A 262 -14.57 0.29 -6.37
C LEU A 262 -13.90 0.58 -5.02
N ALA A 263 -14.23 -0.17 -3.97
CA ALA A 263 -13.60 -0.06 -2.66
C ALA A 263 -12.10 -0.39 -2.71
N LEU A 264 -11.74 -1.49 -3.39
CA LEU A 264 -10.34 -1.86 -3.62
C LEU A 264 -9.61 -0.80 -4.44
N PHE A 265 -10.23 -0.29 -5.50
CA PHE A 265 -9.62 0.75 -6.32
C PHE A 265 -9.37 2.03 -5.53
N ASN A 266 -10.33 2.50 -4.73
CA ASN A 266 -10.17 3.70 -3.90
C ASN A 266 -9.03 3.56 -2.89
N GLY A 267 -8.92 2.40 -2.23
CA GLY A 267 -7.80 2.13 -1.34
C GLY A 267 -6.47 2.08 -2.08
N PHE A 268 -6.42 1.44 -3.24
CA PHE A 268 -5.24 1.36 -4.08
C PHE A 268 -4.79 2.72 -4.62
N THR A 269 -5.73 3.63 -4.91
CA THR A 269 -5.44 4.99 -5.36
C THR A 269 -4.56 5.74 -4.35
N TYR A 270 -4.77 5.52 -3.04
CA TYR A 270 -3.88 6.07 -2.03
C TYR A 270 -2.42 5.63 -2.21
N ILE A 271 -2.20 4.32 -2.43
CA ILE A 271 -0.85 3.78 -2.63
C ILE A 271 -0.23 4.37 -3.90
N MET A 272 -1.02 4.42 -4.99
CA MET A 272 -0.58 4.98 -6.27
C MET A 272 -0.12 6.42 -6.15
N ILE A 273 -0.84 7.25 -5.38
CA ILE A 273 -0.53 8.68 -5.27
C ILE A 273 0.63 8.92 -4.30
N SER A 274 0.65 8.22 -3.17
CA SER A 274 1.58 8.48 -2.08
C SER A 274 3.00 7.97 -2.31
N ARG A 275 3.23 7.13 -3.30
CA ARG A 275 4.52 6.49 -3.56
C ARG A 275 4.88 6.57 -5.04
N GLY A 276 6.09 7.08 -5.35
CA GLY A 276 6.69 7.02 -6.67
C GLY A 276 7.59 5.79 -6.76
N TYR A 277 7.17 4.81 -7.46
CA TYR A 277 7.94 3.66 -7.92
C TYR A 277 7.04 2.81 -8.82
N PHE A 278 6.99 3.17 -10.10
CA PHE A 278 6.08 2.59 -11.08
C PHE A 278 6.19 1.06 -11.16
N SER A 279 7.41 0.54 -11.04
CA SER A 279 7.66 -0.90 -11.06
C SER A 279 6.95 -1.62 -9.91
N ALA A 280 7.00 -1.07 -8.70
CA ALA A 280 6.27 -1.62 -7.56
C ALA A 280 4.75 -1.42 -7.73
N HIS A 281 4.32 -0.27 -8.29
CA HIS A 281 2.90 -0.02 -8.54
C HIS A 281 2.29 -1.01 -9.51
N LEU A 282 3.01 -1.43 -10.54
CA LEU A 282 2.52 -2.44 -11.47
C LEU A 282 2.28 -3.77 -10.75
N ILE A 283 3.23 -4.22 -9.91
CA ILE A 283 3.09 -5.42 -9.08
C ILE A 283 1.92 -5.25 -8.11
N PHE A 284 1.83 -4.11 -7.41
CA PHE A 284 0.75 -3.84 -6.48
C PHE A 284 -0.61 -3.76 -7.19
N PHE A 285 -0.66 -3.22 -8.41
CA PHE A 285 -1.86 -3.22 -9.23
C PHE A 285 -2.38 -4.65 -9.47
N PHE A 286 -1.49 -5.61 -9.79
CA PHE A 286 -1.88 -7.01 -9.92
C PHE A 286 -2.37 -7.60 -8.59
N TYR A 287 -1.58 -7.48 -7.52
CA TYR A 287 -1.89 -8.14 -6.24
C TYR A 287 -2.96 -7.42 -5.41
N TYR A 288 -3.11 -6.11 -5.51
CA TYR A 288 -4.07 -5.36 -4.70
C TYR A 288 -5.38 -5.09 -5.43
N LEU A 289 -5.37 -5.15 -6.75
CA LEU A 289 -6.55 -4.79 -7.54
C LEU A 289 -6.98 -5.89 -8.52
N LEU A 290 -6.15 -6.27 -9.49
CA LEU A 290 -6.58 -7.18 -10.57
C LEU A 290 -6.91 -8.58 -10.07
N ILE A 291 -6.03 -9.23 -9.33
CA ILE A 291 -6.27 -10.59 -8.83
C ILE A 291 -7.44 -10.59 -7.82
N PRO A 292 -7.51 -9.69 -6.82
CA PRO A 292 -8.68 -9.57 -5.97
C PRO A 292 -9.98 -9.30 -6.74
N PHE A 293 -9.95 -8.41 -7.73
CA PHE A 293 -11.12 -8.15 -8.60
C PHE A 293 -11.58 -9.41 -9.34
N TRP A 294 -10.64 -10.15 -9.93
CA TRP A 294 -10.93 -11.38 -10.63
C TRP A 294 -11.49 -12.46 -9.69
N LEU A 295 -10.95 -12.60 -8.48
CA LEU A 295 -11.46 -13.51 -7.46
C LEU A 295 -12.89 -13.17 -7.07
N VAL A 296 -13.21 -11.89 -6.78
CA VAL A 296 -14.57 -11.45 -6.46
C VAL A 296 -15.53 -11.76 -7.60
N LYS A 297 -15.13 -11.49 -8.85
CA LYS A 297 -15.94 -11.78 -10.03
C LYS A 297 -16.18 -13.30 -10.23
N SER A 298 -15.19 -14.11 -9.91
CA SER A 298 -15.30 -15.57 -10.01
C SER A 298 -16.24 -16.15 -8.94
N ILE A 299 -16.15 -15.65 -7.70
CA ILE A 299 -17.04 -16.04 -6.59
C ILE A 299 -18.50 -15.69 -6.95
N ASN A 300 -18.75 -14.53 -7.53
CA ASN A 300 -20.10 -14.11 -7.91
C ASN A 300 -20.73 -14.93 -9.04
N LYS A 301 -19.94 -15.75 -9.77
CA LYS A 301 -20.46 -16.68 -10.78
C LYS A 301 -20.84 -18.04 -10.18
N ILE A 302 -20.34 -18.33 -8.98
CA ILE A 302 -20.55 -19.62 -8.29
C ILE A 302 -21.72 -19.51 -7.32
N LEU A 303 -21.99 -18.32 -6.78
CA LEU A 303 -23.15 -18.00 -5.93
C LEU A 303 -24.35 -17.53 -6.76
#